data_1430d649561ed7fec524d5c3ab4d185c
#
_entry.id   1430d649561ed7fec524d5c3ab4d185c
#
_cell.length_a   1.000
_cell.length_b   1.000
_cell.length_c   1.000
_cell.angle_alpha   90.00
_cell.angle_beta   90.00
_cell.angle_gamma   90.00
#
_symmetry.space_group_name_H-M   'P 1'
#
loop_
_entity.id
_entity.type
_entity.pdbx_description
1 polymer ?
#
loop_
_entity_poly.entity_id
_entity_poly.type
_entity_poly.pdbx_seq_one_letter_code
_entity_poly.pdbx_strand_id
1 'polypeptide(L)'
;AIANVAAEVDLAKHWSFTLPVYYSAWDYFKSTIKFRTFAVQPEFRYWLSEENDGFFAGAHFGLAYYNFAFDGDYRYQDHNRETPTIGCGVSIGYRLPISKNNRWRVEFSLGAGVYSNHYDKFHNTPRTKDGLMIESIKKTYWGIDQAAVSFSYSFDLKKKGGKR
;
A
#
# COMPACT_ATOMS: atom_id res chain seq x y z
N ALA A 1 10.94 -4.60 7.91
CA ALA A 1 9.50 -4.87 7.77
C ALA A 1 8.77 -3.57 7.46
N ILE A 2 7.74 -3.61 6.64
CA ILE A 2 6.82 -2.50 6.41
C ILE A 2 5.60 -2.76 7.30
N ALA A 3 5.25 -1.80 8.15
CA ALA A 3 3.99 -1.84 8.86
C ALA A 3 2.85 -1.55 7.89
N ASN A 4 1.81 -2.36 7.91
CA ASN A 4 0.65 -2.23 7.05
C ASN A 4 -0.61 -2.37 7.91
N VAL A 5 -1.49 -1.39 7.82
CA VAL A 5 -2.81 -1.39 8.46
C VAL A 5 -3.84 -0.95 7.44
N ALA A 6 -4.95 -1.65 7.37
CA ALA A 6 -6.06 -1.29 6.48
C ALA A 6 -7.38 -1.20 7.27
N ALA A 7 -8.19 -0.23 6.92
CA ALA A 7 -9.59 -0.16 7.30
C ALA A 7 -10.45 -0.50 6.08
N GLU A 8 -11.47 -1.33 6.27
CA GLU A 8 -12.42 -1.70 5.23
C GLU A 8 -13.85 -1.48 5.70
N VAL A 9 -14.70 -1.00 4.80
CA VAL A 9 -16.11 -0.78 5.04
C VAL A 9 -16.91 -1.41 3.90
N ASP A 10 -17.86 -2.25 4.26
CA ASP A 10 -18.85 -2.75 3.31
C ASP A 10 -19.85 -1.63 3.00
N LEU A 11 -19.89 -1.22 1.74
CA LEU A 11 -20.76 -0.13 1.26
C LEU A 11 -22.14 -0.64 0.88
N ALA A 12 -22.18 -1.81 0.25
CA ALA A 12 -23.38 -2.50 -0.21
C ALA A 12 -23.07 -3.99 -0.42
N LYS A 13 -24.11 -4.77 -0.80
CA LYS A 13 -23.89 -6.11 -1.34
C LYS A 13 -22.91 -6.02 -2.51
N HIS A 14 -21.93 -6.90 -2.54
CA HIS A 14 -20.87 -6.94 -3.56
C HIS A 14 -19.89 -5.76 -3.57
N TRP A 15 -20.03 -4.74 -2.73
CA TRP A 15 -19.17 -3.58 -2.77
C TRP A 15 -18.52 -3.27 -1.42
N SER A 16 -17.23 -3.14 -1.40
CA SER A 16 -16.48 -2.62 -0.25
C SER A 16 -15.47 -1.53 -0.68
N PHE A 17 -15.08 -0.74 0.30
CA PHE A 17 -14.01 0.23 0.17
C PHE A 17 -12.96 -0.08 1.23
N THR A 18 -11.71 -0.19 0.83
CA THR A 18 -10.58 -0.40 1.73
C THR A 18 -9.55 0.73 1.61
N LEU A 19 -8.94 1.08 2.73
CA LEU A 19 -7.91 2.10 2.82
C LEU A 19 -6.68 1.51 3.52
N PRO A 20 -5.78 0.84 2.80
CA PRO A 20 -4.50 0.43 3.33
C PRO A 20 -3.54 1.62 3.46
N VAL A 21 -2.81 1.63 4.57
CA VAL A 21 -1.72 2.57 4.87
C VAL A 21 -0.47 1.77 5.15
N TYR A 22 0.60 2.12 4.46
CA TYR A 22 1.91 1.49 4.58
C TYR A 22 2.88 2.46 5.20
N TYR A 23 3.65 2.00 6.17
CA TYR A 23 4.64 2.82 6.84
C TYR A 23 5.92 2.04 7.14
N SER A 24 7.06 2.63 6.79
CA SER A 24 8.37 2.18 7.20
C SER A 24 9.27 3.40 7.41
N ALA A 25 9.91 3.47 8.56
CA ALA A 25 10.81 4.58 8.90
C ALA A 25 12.21 4.09 9.27
N TRP A 26 12.55 2.87 8.92
CA TRP A 26 13.73 2.19 9.45
C TRP A 26 14.90 2.20 8.49
N ASP A 27 16.09 2.21 9.07
CA ASP A 27 17.31 1.77 8.44
C ASP A 27 17.56 0.31 8.88
N TYR A 28 17.91 -0.59 7.96
CA TYR A 28 18.08 -2.01 8.25
C TYR A 28 19.55 -2.36 8.38
N PHE A 29 19.98 -2.95 9.50
CA PHE A 29 21.33 -3.48 9.77
C PHE A 29 22.44 -2.44 9.65
N LYS A 30 22.46 -1.60 8.62
CA LYS A 30 23.41 -0.53 8.35
C LYS A 30 22.71 0.75 7.97
N SER A 31 23.32 1.90 8.22
CA SER A 31 22.78 3.22 7.84
C SER A 31 22.73 3.46 6.32
N THR A 32 23.38 2.59 5.54
CA THR A 32 23.36 2.57 4.07
C THR A 32 22.22 1.73 3.49
N ILE A 33 21.53 0.92 4.33
CA ILE A 33 20.32 0.19 3.93
C ILE A 33 19.11 0.93 4.49
N LYS A 34 18.49 1.76 3.66
CA LYS A 34 17.35 2.60 4.01
C LYS A 34 16.11 2.09 3.31
N PHE A 35 15.04 1.93 4.07
CA PHE A 35 13.73 1.64 3.50
C PHE A 35 12.68 2.45 4.24
N ARG A 36 12.49 3.67 3.79
CA ARG A 36 11.53 4.60 4.39
C ARG A 36 10.44 4.87 3.36
N THR A 37 9.22 4.60 3.74
CA THR A 37 8.07 4.84 2.89
C THR A 37 6.85 5.20 3.73
N PHE A 38 6.05 6.07 3.16
CA PHE A 38 4.67 6.29 3.58
C PHE A 38 3.81 6.20 2.33
N ALA A 39 2.85 5.28 2.32
CA ALA A 39 1.96 5.13 1.18
C ALA A 39 0.52 4.90 1.64
N VAL A 40 -0.41 5.38 0.85
CA VAL A 40 -1.84 5.11 0.97
C VAL A 40 -2.38 4.64 -0.37
N GLN A 41 -3.28 3.65 -0.34
CA GLN A 41 -3.80 3.04 -1.55
C GLN A 41 -5.31 2.75 -1.42
N PRO A 42 -6.16 3.79 -1.40
CA PRO A 42 -7.61 3.58 -1.39
C PRO A 42 -8.04 2.71 -2.56
N GLU A 43 -8.89 1.72 -2.28
CA GLU A 43 -9.33 0.72 -3.24
C GLU A 43 -10.83 0.47 -3.11
N PHE A 44 -11.54 0.50 -4.23
CA PHE A 44 -12.91 0.04 -4.37
C PHE A 44 -12.91 -1.39 -4.89
N ARG A 45 -13.67 -2.26 -4.24
CA ARG A 45 -13.75 -3.69 -4.54
C ARG A 45 -15.15 -4.11 -4.92
N TYR A 46 -15.22 -4.94 -5.93
CA TYR A 46 -16.43 -5.68 -6.33
C TYR A 46 -16.25 -7.15 -6.01
N TRP A 47 -17.13 -7.71 -5.22
CA TRP A 47 -17.13 -9.09 -4.77
C TRP A 47 -18.09 -9.93 -5.60
N LEU A 48 -17.72 -11.17 -5.93
CA LEU A 48 -18.63 -12.11 -6.59
C LEU A 48 -19.71 -12.64 -5.63
N SER A 49 -19.42 -12.68 -4.34
CA SER A 49 -20.35 -13.06 -3.27
C SER A 49 -21.03 -11.85 -2.64
N GLU A 50 -22.28 -11.97 -2.23
CA GLU A 50 -23.02 -10.94 -1.48
C GLU A 50 -22.47 -10.72 -0.06
N GLU A 51 -21.73 -11.68 0.47
CA GLU A 51 -21.12 -11.64 1.81
C GLU A 51 -19.75 -10.95 1.84
N ASN A 52 -19.29 -10.42 0.69
CA ASN A 52 -17.97 -9.81 0.52
C ASN A 52 -16.81 -10.75 0.93
N ASP A 53 -16.98 -12.04 0.61
CA ASP A 53 -15.98 -13.09 0.72
C ASP A 53 -15.74 -13.76 -0.64
N GLY A 54 -14.68 -14.56 -0.77
CA GLY A 54 -14.34 -15.22 -2.02
C GLY A 54 -13.59 -14.29 -2.97
N PHE A 55 -13.87 -14.39 -4.26
CA PHE A 55 -13.20 -13.61 -5.30
C PHE A 55 -13.68 -12.16 -5.34
N PHE A 56 -12.74 -11.24 -5.54
CA PHE A 56 -13.02 -9.84 -5.84
C PHE A 56 -12.14 -9.32 -6.98
N ALA A 57 -12.62 -8.25 -7.61
CA ALA A 57 -11.85 -7.36 -8.45
C ALA A 57 -11.88 -5.95 -7.85
N GLY A 58 -10.76 -5.24 -7.90
CA GLY A 58 -10.63 -3.92 -7.33
C GLY A 58 -10.06 -2.90 -8.30
N ALA A 59 -10.33 -1.64 -8.03
CA ALA A 59 -9.68 -0.49 -8.65
C ALA A 59 -9.13 0.40 -7.55
N HIS A 60 -7.86 0.75 -7.64
CA HIS A 60 -7.18 1.50 -6.60
C HIS A 60 -6.43 2.72 -7.16
N PHE A 61 -6.24 3.68 -6.27
CA PHE A 61 -5.38 4.84 -6.47
C PHE A 61 -4.24 4.75 -5.46
N GLY A 62 -3.01 5.00 -5.88
CA GLY A 62 -1.84 4.94 -5.02
C GLY A 62 -1.16 6.30 -4.89
N LEU A 63 -0.77 6.65 -3.67
CA LEU A 63 0.10 7.77 -3.37
C LEU A 63 1.21 7.29 -2.43
N ALA A 64 2.47 7.54 -2.80
CA ALA A 64 3.61 7.11 -1.99
C ALA A 64 4.73 8.15 -1.94
N TYR A 65 5.29 8.32 -0.75
CA TYR A 65 6.58 8.95 -0.52
C TYR A 65 7.58 7.86 -0.15
N TYR A 66 8.79 7.98 -0.65
CA TYR A 66 9.83 6.99 -0.36
C TYR A 66 11.24 7.56 -0.31
N ASN A 67 12.09 6.87 0.43
CA ASN A 67 13.51 7.08 0.47
C ASN A 67 14.17 5.73 0.74
N PHE A 68 14.77 5.14 -0.28
CA PHE A 68 15.37 3.81 -0.13
C PHE A 68 16.76 3.70 -0.76
N ALA A 69 17.56 2.83 -0.17
CA ALA A 69 18.87 2.39 -0.64
C ALA A 69 19.08 0.93 -0.19
N PHE A 70 19.70 0.13 -1.04
CA PHE A 70 19.96 -1.29 -0.80
C PHE A 70 21.46 -1.59 -0.71
N ASP A 71 22.17 -0.91 0.22
CA ASP A 71 23.62 -1.04 0.45
C ASP A 71 24.51 -0.83 -0.79
N GLY A 72 23.95 -0.22 -1.84
CA GLY A 72 24.66 0.13 -3.06
C GLY A 72 25.14 1.59 -3.03
N ASP A 73 25.77 2.03 -4.12
CA ASP A 73 26.33 3.36 -4.27
C ASP A 73 25.28 4.46 -4.34
N TYR A 74 24.01 4.09 -4.57
CA TYR A 74 22.93 5.02 -4.83
C TYR A 74 21.76 4.90 -3.86
N ARG A 75 21.16 6.06 -3.59
CA ARG A 75 19.93 6.24 -2.82
C ARG A 75 18.90 6.96 -3.68
N TYR A 76 17.68 6.51 -3.62
CA TYR A 76 16.55 7.05 -4.37
C TYR A 76 15.53 7.64 -3.42
N GLN A 77 15.06 8.84 -3.73
CA GLN A 77 14.11 9.57 -2.90
C GLN A 77 13.15 10.33 -3.81
N ASP A 78 11.90 10.46 -3.38
CA ASP A 78 10.94 11.36 -4.00
C ASP A 78 11.52 12.77 -4.18
N HIS A 79 11.19 13.39 -5.30
CA HIS A 79 11.76 14.68 -5.70
C HIS A 79 11.47 15.76 -4.66
N ASN A 80 12.51 16.46 -4.22
CA ASN A 80 12.48 17.50 -3.20
C ASN A 80 11.83 17.08 -1.86
N ARG A 81 11.59 15.78 -1.61
CA ARG A 81 10.84 15.24 -0.45
C ARG A 81 9.37 15.68 -0.41
N GLU A 82 8.83 16.19 -1.48
CA GLU A 82 7.49 16.78 -1.55
C GLU A 82 6.65 16.24 -2.69
N THR A 83 7.28 15.67 -3.72
CA THR A 83 6.57 15.18 -4.90
C THR A 83 6.30 13.67 -4.77
N PRO A 84 5.09 13.27 -4.37
CA PRO A 84 4.78 11.85 -4.24
C PRO A 84 4.75 11.13 -5.59
N THR A 85 5.03 9.84 -5.56
CA THR A 85 4.60 8.94 -6.62
C THR A 85 3.09 8.81 -6.55
N ILE A 86 2.42 9.02 -7.67
CA ILE A 86 0.96 8.88 -7.78
C ILE A 86 0.59 8.00 -8.97
N GLY A 87 -0.47 7.24 -8.83
CA GLY A 87 -0.95 6.38 -9.90
C GLY A 87 -2.26 5.70 -9.58
N CYS A 88 -2.67 4.83 -10.48
CA CYS A 88 -3.86 4.01 -10.31
C CYS A 88 -3.62 2.62 -10.90
N GLY A 89 -4.43 1.68 -10.46
CA GLY A 89 -4.32 0.30 -10.89
C GLY A 89 -5.59 -0.49 -10.66
N VAL A 90 -5.49 -1.76 -11.00
CA VAL A 90 -6.54 -2.76 -10.79
C VAL A 90 -5.98 -3.94 -10.01
N SER A 91 -6.82 -4.59 -9.26
CA SER A 91 -6.45 -5.75 -8.46
C SER A 91 -7.45 -6.89 -8.62
N ILE A 92 -6.99 -8.07 -8.32
CA ILE A 92 -7.82 -9.25 -8.10
C ILE A 92 -7.39 -9.90 -6.78
N GLY A 93 -8.31 -10.57 -6.13
CA GLY A 93 -7.97 -11.29 -4.91
C GLY A 93 -8.99 -12.31 -4.51
N TYR A 94 -8.64 -13.02 -3.45
CA TYR A 94 -9.49 -14.05 -2.87
C TYR A 94 -9.42 -13.99 -1.35
N ARG A 95 -10.59 -13.93 -0.71
CA ARG A 95 -10.73 -13.87 0.76
C ARG A 95 -11.35 -15.16 1.28
N LEU A 96 -10.74 -15.70 2.32
CA LEU A 96 -11.15 -16.90 3.02
C LEU A 96 -11.51 -16.59 4.46
N PRO A 97 -12.73 -16.91 4.92
CA PRO A 97 -13.03 -16.95 6.35
C PRO A 97 -12.28 -18.12 7.01
N ILE A 98 -11.57 -17.86 8.09
CA ILE A 98 -10.77 -18.87 8.83
C ILE A 98 -11.33 -19.17 10.22
N SER A 99 -12.36 -18.46 10.65
CA SER A 99 -13.03 -18.71 11.93
C SER A 99 -14.49 -19.13 11.75
N LYS A 100 -15.01 -19.94 12.67
CA LYS A 100 -16.41 -20.40 12.66
C LYS A 100 -17.45 -19.27 12.70
N ASN A 101 -17.08 -18.11 13.19
CA ASN A 101 -17.94 -16.92 13.27
C ASN A 101 -17.69 -15.93 12.13
N ASN A 102 -16.92 -16.31 11.10
CA ASN A 102 -16.57 -15.52 9.92
C ASN A 102 -15.94 -14.13 10.24
N ARG A 103 -15.43 -13.95 11.47
CA ARG A 103 -14.80 -12.67 11.86
C ARG A 103 -13.33 -12.58 11.47
N TRP A 104 -12.61 -13.69 11.52
CA TRP A 104 -11.22 -13.74 11.07
C TRP A 104 -11.16 -14.22 9.63
N ARG A 105 -10.43 -13.50 8.82
CA ARG A 105 -10.28 -13.76 7.39
C ARG A 105 -8.84 -13.63 6.96
N VAL A 106 -8.45 -14.43 5.98
CA VAL A 106 -7.18 -14.31 5.23
C VAL A 106 -7.52 -13.92 3.82
N GLU A 107 -6.74 -13.02 3.26
CA GLU A 107 -6.92 -12.51 1.91
C GLU A 107 -5.61 -12.55 1.15
N PHE A 108 -5.69 -12.96 -0.10
CA PHE A 108 -4.61 -12.91 -1.07
C PHE A 108 -5.00 -11.92 -2.15
N SER A 109 -4.10 -10.99 -2.48
CA SER A 109 -4.35 -10.01 -3.52
C SER A 109 -3.15 -9.80 -4.41
N LEU A 110 -3.42 -9.54 -5.69
CA LEU A 110 -2.44 -9.19 -6.71
C LEU A 110 -3.01 -8.03 -7.53
N GLY A 111 -2.18 -7.02 -7.78
CA GLY A 111 -2.57 -5.84 -8.54
C GLY A 111 -1.49 -5.39 -9.50
N ALA A 112 -1.91 -4.60 -10.48
CA ALA A 112 -1.04 -3.95 -11.42
C ALA A 112 -1.56 -2.55 -11.73
N GLY A 113 -0.63 -1.61 -11.92
CA GLY A 113 -0.97 -0.21 -12.09
C GLY A 113 0.01 0.57 -12.93
N VAL A 114 -0.33 1.84 -13.11
CA VAL A 114 0.49 2.84 -13.79
C VAL A 114 0.73 3.99 -12.84
N TYR A 115 2.01 4.32 -12.64
CA TYR A 115 2.46 5.32 -11.67
C TYR A 115 3.40 6.33 -12.30
N SER A 116 3.17 7.60 -12.01
CA SER A 116 4.07 8.69 -12.34
C SER A 116 5.05 8.87 -11.18
N ASN A 117 6.32 8.68 -11.47
CA ASN A 117 7.41 8.81 -10.51
C ASN A 117 8.29 10.01 -10.88
N HIS A 118 8.52 10.89 -9.91
CA HIS A 118 9.53 11.91 -10.00
C HIS A 118 10.44 11.76 -8.77
N TYR A 119 11.68 11.36 -8.99
CA TYR A 119 12.60 11.06 -7.91
C TYR A 119 14.01 11.57 -8.20
N ASP A 120 14.74 11.79 -7.12
CA ASP A 120 16.13 12.21 -7.13
C ASP A 120 17.04 11.04 -6.74
N LYS A 121 18.13 10.90 -7.46
CA LYS A 121 19.19 9.94 -7.22
C LYS A 121 20.35 10.63 -6.52
N PHE A 122 20.78 10.08 -5.41
CA PHE A 122 21.88 10.57 -4.59
C PHE A 122 22.96 9.51 -4.42
N HIS A 123 24.18 9.94 -4.12
CA HIS A 123 25.16 9.03 -3.54
C HIS A 123 24.66 8.52 -2.17
N ASN A 124 24.75 7.20 -1.97
CA ASN A 124 24.36 6.58 -0.71
C ASN A 124 25.49 6.72 0.31
N THR A 125 25.31 7.60 1.28
CA THR A 125 26.28 7.89 2.32
C THR A 125 25.73 7.49 3.69
N PRO A 126 26.61 7.20 4.68
CA PRO A 126 26.19 7.02 6.06
C PRO A 126 25.37 8.21 6.57
N ARG A 127 24.51 7.98 7.57
CA ARG A 127 23.53 8.95 8.10
C ARG A 127 24.13 10.31 8.53
N THR A 128 25.42 10.35 8.80
CA THR A 128 26.17 11.53 9.25
C THR A 128 26.66 12.44 8.11
N LYS A 129 26.45 12.03 6.86
CA LYS A 129 26.88 12.79 5.67
C LYS A 129 25.74 12.97 4.70
N ASP A 130 25.58 14.19 4.17
CA ASP A 130 24.66 14.45 3.08
C ASP A 130 25.23 13.86 1.78
N GLY A 131 24.45 13.00 1.13
CA GLY A 131 24.79 12.47 -0.19
C GLY A 131 24.59 13.53 -1.26
N LEU A 132 25.56 13.68 -2.18
CA LEU A 132 25.42 14.56 -3.32
C LEU A 132 24.33 14.06 -4.25
N MET A 133 23.46 14.97 -4.70
CA MET A 133 22.46 14.70 -5.74
C MET A 133 23.17 14.51 -7.07
N ILE A 134 22.83 13.46 -7.79
CA ILE A 134 23.42 13.11 -9.08
C ILE A 134 22.51 13.58 -10.21
N GLU A 135 21.23 13.23 -10.13
CA GLU A 135 20.24 13.50 -11.17
C GLU A 135 18.81 13.46 -10.62
N SER A 136 17.92 14.14 -11.33
CA SER A 136 16.48 14.08 -11.10
C SER A 136 15.80 13.39 -12.26
N ILE A 137 14.99 12.38 -11.99
CA ILE A 137 14.43 11.47 -12.98
C ILE A 137 12.91 11.50 -12.93
N LYS A 138 12.28 11.74 -14.08
CA LYS A 138 10.84 11.54 -14.27
C LYS A 138 10.60 10.27 -15.07
N LYS A 139 9.81 9.34 -14.53
CA LYS A 139 9.55 8.07 -15.19
C LYS A 139 8.13 7.59 -14.89
N THR A 140 7.46 7.11 -15.92
CA THR A 140 6.23 6.33 -15.73
C THR A 140 6.60 4.87 -15.51
N TYR A 141 6.08 4.29 -14.44
CA TYR A 141 6.14 2.86 -14.17
C TYR A 141 4.80 2.23 -14.52
N TRP A 142 4.83 1.07 -15.10
CA TRP A 142 3.68 0.19 -15.26
C TRP A 142 4.09 -1.24 -14.93
N GLY A 143 3.25 -1.94 -14.19
CA GLY A 143 3.56 -3.30 -13.75
C GLY A 143 2.85 -3.68 -12.47
N ILE A 144 3.33 -4.75 -11.84
CA ILE A 144 2.80 -5.22 -10.55
C ILE A 144 3.11 -4.16 -9.48
N ASP A 145 2.06 -3.71 -8.81
CA ASP A 145 2.13 -2.70 -7.74
C ASP A 145 1.63 -3.22 -6.38
N GLN A 146 0.92 -4.35 -6.40
CA GLN A 146 0.39 -4.98 -5.21
C GLN A 146 0.58 -6.49 -5.27
N ALA A 147 1.15 -7.06 -4.23
CA ALA A 147 1.14 -8.49 -3.93
C ALA A 147 1.10 -8.64 -2.41
N ALA A 148 -0.04 -9.09 -1.87
CA ALA A 148 -0.24 -9.09 -0.44
C ALA A 148 -0.96 -10.34 0.07
N VAL A 149 -0.61 -10.72 1.30
CA VAL A 149 -1.37 -11.62 2.14
C VAL A 149 -1.79 -10.82 3.37
N SER A 150 -3.09 -10.71 3.60
CA SER A 150 -3.66 -9.88 4.67
C SER A 150 -4.46 -10.73 5.64
N PHE A 151 -4.38 -10.37 6.92
CA PHE A 151 -5.23 -10.92 7.98
C PHE A 151 -6.18 -9.83 8.43
N SER A 152 -7.47 -10.10 8.46
CA SER A 152 -8.47 -9.13 8.87
C SER A 152 -9.40 -9.69 9.93
N TYR A 153 -9.90 -8.77 10.75
CA TYR A 153 -10.94 -9.04 11.73
C TYR A 153 -12.12 -8.12 11.48
N SER A 154 -13.32 -8.70 11.37
CA SER A 154 -14.56 -7.97 11.13
C SER A 154 -15.37 -7.80 12.41
N PHE A 155 -15.92 -6.62 12.59
CA PHE A 155 -16.85 -6.31 13.67
C PHE A 155 -18.05 -5.53 13.14
N ASP A 156 -19.23 -5.88 13.67
CA ASP A 156 -20.48 -5.23 13.27
C ASP A 156 -20.60 -3.87 13.99
N LEU A 157 -20.66 -2.80 13.22
CA LEU A 157 -21.03 -1.49 13.74
C LEU A 157 -22.55 -1.45 13.91
N LYS A 158 -23.08 -1.88 15.08
CA LYS A 158 -24.51 -1.75 15.39
C LYS A 158 -24.87 -0.27 15.39
N LYS A 159 -25.68 0.17 14.39
CA LYS A 159 -26.44 1.40 14.53
C LYS A 159 -27.31 1.26 15.78
N LYS A 160 -27.05 2.07 16.80
CA LYS A 160 -27.96 2.26 17.92
C LYS A 160 -29.25 2.88 17.34
N GLY A 161 -30.23 2.03 17.02
CA GLY A 161 -31.54 2.47 16.55
C GLY A 161 -32.14 3.34 17.62
N GLY A 162 -32.31 4.62 17.34
CA GLY A 162 -33.12 5.51 18.14
C GLY A 162 -34.54 4.96 18.15
N LYS A 163 -35.02 4.53 19.31
CA LYS A 163 -36.45 4.39 19.55
C LYS A 163 -37.08 5.77 19.39
N ARG A 164 -37.95 5.91 18.43
CA ARG A 164 -39.06 6.86 18.48
C ARG A 164 -40.28 6.13 18.98
#